data_180f3f5f68c80b401a276ddafb74f71b
#
_entry.id   180f3f5f68c80b401a276ddafb74f71b
#
_cell.length_a   1.000
_cell.length_b   1.000
_cell.length_c   1.000
_cell.angle_alpha   90.00
_cell.angle_beta   90.00
_cell.angle_gamma   90.00
#
_symmetry.space_group_name_H-M   'P 1'
#
loop_
_entity.id
_entity.type
_entity.pdbx_description
1 polymer ?
#
loop_
_entity_poly.entity_id
_entity_poly.type
_entity_poly.pdbx_seq_one_letter_code
_entity_poly.pdbx_strand_id
1 'polypeptide(L)'
;MKYFITQDMPVTVEALNAIAHLPTKSLPTIVEDKFFVKLSDRNIMFIAVLLAQKSYDEGGCPIGGVIIDNNTRRIIGKGHNTLVQDNDPYNHGETSAIRDAGRQDFSDTTIFTTLSPCDICAALIYIRQFDRVVVGDVTNASGNEQMLREKGVKVDILEDPVGIALYAKYRAEKPELDMEDWKGLAAVRKASRI
;
A
#
# COMPACT_ATOMS: atom_id res chain seq x y z
N MET A 1 -12.80 -16.36 21.78
CA MET A 1 -12.54 -14.91 21.88
C MET A 1 -13.19 -14.30 20.64
N LYS A 2 -14.27 -13.52 20.78
CA LYS A 2 -15.05 -13.13 19.60
C LYS A 2 -14.36 -12.03 18.81
N TYR A 3 -13.88 -10.98 19.45
CA TYR A 3 -13.18 -9.88 18.77
C TYR A 3 -12.01 -9.40 19.62
N PHE A 4 -10.91 -9.09 18.98
CA PHE A 4 -9.75 -8.50 19.62
C PHE A 4 -9.90 -6.97 19.72
N ILE A 5 -10.47 -6.36 18.69
CA ILE A 5 -10.74 -4.94 18.59
C ILE A 5 -12.25 -4.73 18.49
N THR A 6 -12.83 -4.04 19.46
CA THR A 6 -14.28 -3.80 19.54
C THR A 6 -14.66 -2.41 19.07
N GLN A 7 -15.94 -2.22 18.77
CA GLN A 7 -16.46 -0.93 18.31
C GLN A 7 -16.20 0.22 19.28
N ASP A 8 -16.13 -0.05 20.59
CA ASP A 8 -15.96 0.99 21.61
C ASP A 8 -14.50 1.34 21.87
N MET A 9 -13.56 0.56 21.32
CA MET A 9 -12.14 0.86 21.47
C MET A 9 -11.77 2.14 20.72
N PRO A 10 -10.89 2.98 21.28
CA PRO A 10 -10.30 4.10 20.54
C PRO A 10 -9.42 3.60 19.41
N VAL A 11 -9.26 4.40 18.36
CA VAL A 11 -8.31 4.13 17.29
C VAL A 11 -6.91 4.48 17.81
N THR A 12 -6.16 3.46 18.24
CA THR A 12 -4.79 3.60 18.77
C THR A 12 -3.76 3.04 17.80
N VAL A 13 -2.50 3.43 17.99
CA VAL A 13 -1.37 2.88 17.21
C VAL A 13 -1.29 1.36 17.37
N GLU A 14 -1.52 0.84 18.58
CA GLU A 14 -1.51 -0.60 18.84
C GLU A 14 -2.60 -1.34 18.06
N ALA A 15 -3.81 -0.77 18.00
CA ALA A 15 -4.91 -1.34 17.22
C ALA A 15 -4.60 -1.34 15.72
N LEU A 16 -4.07 -0.23 15.18
CA LEU A 16 -3.66 -0.12 13.78
C LEU A 16 -2.52 -1.09 13.45
N ASN A 17 -1.54 -1.20 14.35
CA ASN A 17 -0.44 -2.15 14.22
C ASN A 17 -0.93 -3.61 14.21
N ALA A 18 -1.88 -3.96 15.08
CA ALA A 18 -2.49 -5.28 15.07
C ALA A 18 -3.20 -5.56 13.73
N ILE A 19 -3.96 -4.60 13.21
CA ILE A 19 -4.64 -4.73 11.91
C ILE A 19 -3.61 -4.90 10.77
N ALA A 20 -2.51 -4.17 10.79
CA ALA A 20 -1.47 -4.28 9.77
C ALA A 20 -0.89 -5.71 9.68
N HIS A 21 -0.66 -6.37 10.82
CA HIS A 21 0.06 -7.64 10.90
C HIS A 21 -0.83 -8.89 10.92
N LEU A 22 -2.13 -8.75 11.21
CA LEU A 22 -3.06 -9.88 11.17
C LEU A 22 -3.42 -10.25 9.72
N PRO A 23 -3.62 -11.54 9.40
CA PRO A 23 -4.11 -11.95 8.09
C PRO A 23 -5.46 -11.29 7.75
N THR A 24 -5.63 -10.78 6.54
CA THR A 24 -6.86 -10.07 6.13
C THR A 24 -8.13 -10.91 6.37
N LYS A 25 -8.11 -12.19 6.01
CA LYS A 25 -9.22 -13.13 6.26
C LYS A 25 -9.58 -13.36 7.73
N SER A 26 -8.68 -13.00 8.65
CA SER A 26 -8.93 -13.11 10.10
C SER A 26 -9.50 -11.81 10.68
N LEU A 27 -9.41 -10.69 9.97
CA LEU A 27 -9.90 -9.40 10.45
C LEU A 27 -11.39 -9.43 10.83
N PRO A 28 -12.30 -10.05 10.06
CA PRO A 28 -13.73 -10.10 10.40
C PRO A 28 -14.05 -10.81 11.72
N THR A 29 -13.15 -11.66 12.21
CA THR A 29 -13.34 -12.37 13.48
C THR A 29 -12.63 -11.72 14.66
N ILE A 30 -11.69 -10.82 14.38
CA ILE A 30 -10.81 -10.18 15.37
C ILE A 30 -11.17 -8.70 15.56
N VAL A 31 -11.65 -8.05 14.50
CA VAL A 31 -12.05 -6.64 14.47
C VAL A 31 -13.54 -6.54 14.18
N GLU A 32 -14.29 -5.85 15.01
CA GLU A 32 -15.70 -5.57 14.74
C GLU A 32 -15.86 -4.64 13.54
N ASP A 33 -16.86 -4.91 12.71
CA ASP A 33 -17.15 -4.10 11.51
C ASP A 33 -17.33 -2.62 11.82
N LYS A 34 -18.00 -2.29 12.91
CA LYS A 34 -18.20 -0.90 13.35
C LYS A 34 -16.92 -0.17 13.74
N PHE A 35 -15.85 -0.89 14.03
CA PHE A 35 -14.55 -0.26 14.25
C PHE A 35 -13.95 0.28 12.96
N PHE A 36 -14.08 -0.46 11.86
CA PHE A 36 -13.57 -0.02 10.55
C PHE A 36 -14.16 1.31 10.10
N VAL A 37 -15.44 1.55 10.39
CA VAL A 37 -16.13 2.82 10.04
C VAL A 37 -15.48 4.04 10.72
N LYS A 38 -14.82 3.86 11.85
CA LYS A 38 -14.10 4.94 12.56
C LYS A 38 -12.75 5.29 11.92
N LEU A 39 -12.20 4.41 11.07
CA LEU A 39 -10.89 4.62 10.49
C LEU A 39 -10.96 5.74 9.45
N SER A 40 -10.23 6.82 9.71
CA SER A 40 -10.01 7.86 8.72
C SER A 40 -9.05 7.39 7.62
N ASP A 41 -8.96 8.13 6.52
CA ASP A 41 -7.98 7.83 5.47
C ASP A 41 -6.54 7.89 5.99
N ARG A 42 -6.25 8.78 6.94
CA ARG A 42 -4.94 8.83 7.62
C ARG A 42 -4.66 7.57 8.45
N ASN A 43 -5.68 6.99 9.10
CA ASN A 43 -5.51 5.73 9.82
C ASN A 43 -5.23 4.57 8.86
N ILE A 44 -5.93 4.51 7.73
CA ILE A 44 -5.68 3.48 6.70
C ILE A 44 -4.30 3.67 6.07
N MET A 45 -3.91 4.91 5.75
CA MET A 45 -2.55 5.21 5.26
C MET A 45 -1.49 4.81 6.28
N PHE A 46 -1.71 5.05 7.57
CA PHE A 46 -0.78 4.61 8.61
C PHE A 46 -0.61 3.09 8.65
N ILE A 47 -1.70 2.31 8.42
CA ILE A 47 -1.60 0.85 8.25
C ILE A 47 -0.72 0.50 7.04
N ALA A 48 -0.86 1.21 5.92
CA ALA A 48 -0.01 1.02 4.75
C ALA A 48 1.46 1.37 5.05
N VAL A 49 1.72 2.42 5.82
CA VAL A 49 3.09 2.80 6.27
C VAL A 49 3.69 1.73 7.18
N LEU A 50 2.91 1.12 8.08
CA LEU A 50 3.39 -0.01 8.90
C LEU A 50 3.79 -1.22 8.03
N LEU A 51 3.05 -1.48 6.95
CA LEU A 51 3.39 -2.51 5.97
C LEU A 51 4.64 -2.13 5.15
N ALA A 52 4.80 -0.86 4.79
CA ALA A 52 6.02 -0.34 4.16
C ALA A 52 7.24 -0.49 5.09
N GLN A 53 7.08 -0.17 6.38
CA GLN A 53 8.13 -0.39 7.38
C GLN A 53 8.52 -1.86 7.47
N LYS A 54 7.54 -2.77 7.45
CA LYS A 54 7.80 -4.21 7.42
C LYS A 54 8.66 -4.61 6.22
N SER A 55 8.33 -4.13 5.01
CA SER A 55 9.15 -4.38 3.82
C SER A 55 10.58 -3.87 3.98
N TYR A 56 10.75 -2.66 4.52
CA TYR A 56 12.06 -2.08 4.80
C TYR A 56 12.89 -2.93 5.77
N ASP A 57 12.27 -3.38 6.88
CA ASP A 57 12.92 -4.19 7.91
C ASP A 57 13.33 -5.58 7.37
N GLU A 58 12.59 -6.10 6.40
CA GLU A 58 12.90 -7.34 5.66
C GLU A 58 13.91 -7.13 4.53
N GLY A 59 14.37 -5.91 4.30
CA GLY A 59 15.40 -5.58 3.32
C GLY A 59 14.88 -5.06 1.97
N GLY A 60 13.56 -5.05 1.75
CA GLY A 60 12.90 -4.62 0.52
C GLY A 60 12.57 -3.14 0.45
N CYS A 61 11.93 -2.75 -0.64
CA CYS A 61 11.46 -1.39 -0.90
C CYS A 61 10.26 -1.06 0.01
N PRO A 62 10.27 0.09 0.74
CA PRO A 62 9.24 0.42 1.72
C PRO A 62 7.95 0.96 1.07
N ILE A 63 7.26 0.10 0.36
CA ILE A 63 5.96 0.39 -0.22
C ILE A 63 4.92 -0.57 0.35
N GLY A 64 3.86 -0.01 0.94
CA GLY A 64 2.72 -0.73 1.47
C GLY A 64 1.44 -0.34 0.76
N GLY A 65 0.54 -1.30 0.62
CA GLY A 65 -0.79 -1.13 0.02
C GLY A 65 -1.91 -1.66 0.91
N VAL A 66 -3.04 -0.96 0.94
CA VAL A 66 -4.26 -1.38 1.65
C VAL A 66 -5.47 -1.10 0.76
N ILE A 67 -6.37 -2.07 0.65
CA ILE A 67 -7.63 -1.93 -0.10
C ILE A 67 -8.79 -1.99 0.89
N ILE A 68 -9.70 -1.05 0.77
CA ILE A 68 -10.94 -1.03 1.56
C ILE A 68 -12.17 -1.08 0.66
N ASP A 69 -13.22 -1.68 1.16
CA ASP A 69 -14.57 -1.53 0.63
C ASP A 69 -15.13 -0.15 1.06
N ASN A 70 -15.61 0.64 0.12
CA ASN A 70 -16.05 2.02 0.38
C ASN A 70 -17.33 2.09 1.23
N ASN A 71 -18.20 1.08 1.17
CA ASN A 71 -19.49 1.07 1.86
C ASN A 71 -19.31 0.68 3.34
N THR A 72 -18.46 -0.29 3.60
CA THR A 72 -18.27 -0.85 4.95
C THR A 72 -17.01 -0.36 5.64
N ARG A 73 -16.09 0.27 4.91
CA ARG A 73 -14.73 0.65 5.35
C ARG A 73 -13.85 -0.55 5.75
N ARG A 74 -14.31 -1.79 5.56
CA ARG A 74 -13.52 -2.99 5.86
C ARG A 74 -12.31 -3.09 4.94
N ILE A 75 -11.20 -3.51 5.54
CA ILE A 75 -10.01 -3.87 4.78
C ILE A 75 -10.27 -5.23 4.13
N ILE A 76 -10.18 -5.26 2.80
CA ILE A 76 -10.41 -6.45 1.97
C ILE A 76 -9.12 -7.01 1.36
N GLY A 77 -8.04 -6.24 1.39
CA GLY A 77 -6.72 -6.68 0.97
C GLY A 77 -5.65 -5.73 1.47
N LYS A 78 -4.47 -6.26 1.76
CA LYS A 78 -3.31 -5.46 2.15
C LYS A 78 -2.02 -6.21 1.86
N GLY A 79 -0.93 -5.48 1.69
CA GLY A 79 0.36 -6.06 1.41
C GLY A 79 1.48 -5.04 1.39
N HIS A 80 2.67 -5.51 1.12
CA HIS A 80 3.86 -4.68 0.99
C HIS A 80 4.72 -5.19 -0.17
N ASN A 81 5.67 -4.39 -0.61
CA ASN A 81 6.62 -4.78 -1.63
C ASN A 81 7.46 -5.97 -1.13
N THR A 82 7.56 -7.01 -1.94
CA THR A 82 8.37 -8.21 -1.65
C THR A 82 9.23 -8.65 -2.83
N LEU A 83 9.59 -7.70 -3.72
CA LEU A 83 10.47 -7.99 -4.84
C LEU A 83 11.75 -8.71 -4.40
N VAL A 84 12.41 -8.15 -3.39
CA VAL A 84 13.67 -8.66 -2.85
C VAL A 84 13.45 -9.93 -2.04
N GLN A 85 12.45 -9.91 -1.14
CA GLN A 85 12.19 -10.99 -0.20
C GLN A 85 11.77 -12.29 -0.90
N ASP A 86 10.89 -12.18 -1.90
CA ASP A 86 10.31 -13.32 -2.62
C ASP A 86 11.00 -13.59 -3.97
N ASN A 87 11.97 -12.74 -4.35
CA ASN A 87 12.56 -12.76 -5.70
C ASN A 87 11.48 -12.72 -6.80
N ASP A 88 10.46 -11.89 -6.59
CA ASP A 88 9.30 -11.72 -7.48
C ASP A 88 9.32 -10.34 -8.14
N PRO A 89 9.55 -10.23 -9.47
CA PRO A 89 9.70 -8.93 -10.15
C PRO A 89 8.42 -8.10 -10.24
N TYR A 90 7.30 -8.58 -9.73
CA TYR A 90 5.99 -7.94 -9.87
C TYR A 90 5.28 -7.66 -8.55
N ASN A 91 5.82 -8.10 -7.42
CA ASN A 91 5.12 -8.02 -6.14
C ASN A 91 5.35 -6.70 -5.42
N HIS A 92 4.84 -5.61 -5.99
CA HIS A 92 4.77 -4.29 -5.36
C HIS A 92 3.73 -4.25 -4.23
N GLY A 93 3.68 -3.18 -3.44
CA GLY A 93 2.71 -3.02 -2.37
C GLY A 93 1.27 -3.14 -2.86
N GLU A 94 0.95 -2.49 -4.01
CA GLU A 94 -0.38 -2.51 -4.62
C GLU A 94 -0.72 -3.91 -5.16
N THR A 95 0.19 -4.54 -5.91
CA THR A 95 -0.06 -5.88 -6.46
C THR A 95 -0.18 -6.92 -5.37
N SER A 96 0.58 -6.79 -4.28
CA SER A 96 0.46 -7.62 -3.09
C SER A 96 -0.91 -7.46 -2.43
N ALA A 97 -1.39 -6.22 -2.26
CA ALA A 97 -2.72 -5.94 -1.72
C ALA A 97 -3.86 -6.48 -2.61
N ILE A 98 -3.74 -6.34 -3.95
CA ILE A 98 -4.72 -6.88 -4.90
C ILE A 98 -4.72 -8.42 -4.86
N ARG A 99 -3.56 -9.05 -4.74
CA ARG A 99 -3.43 -10.51 -4.60
C ARG A 99 -4.07 -11.02 -3.31
N ASP A 100 -3.87 -10.32 -2.19
CA ASP A 100 -4.46 -10.66 -0.90
C ASP A 100 -5.99 -10.50 -0.90
N ALA A 101 -6.52 -9.47 -1.57
CA ALA A 101 -7.94 -9.27 -1.79
C ALA A 101 -8.59 -10.37 -2.63
N GLY A 102 -7.82 -11.01 -3.52
CA GLY A 102 -8.29 -12.06 -4.41
C GLY A 102 -9.16 -11.55 -5.55
N ARG A 103 -9.86 -12.49 -6.21
CA ARG A 103 -10.71 -12.18 -7.36
C ARG A 103 -12.06 -11.65 -6.90
N GLN A 104 -12.30 -10.36 -7.13
CA GLN A 104 -13.57 -9.69 -6.81
C GLN A 104 -13.80 -8.46 -7.67
N ASP A 105 -14.94 -7.81 -7.51
CA ASP A 105 -15.24 -6.50 -8.05
C ASP A 105 -14.57 -5.41 -7.20
N PHE A 106 -13.83 -4.51 -7.84
CA PHE A 106 -13.13 -3.41 -7.19
C PHE A 106 -13.78 -2.04 -7.42
N SER A 107 -14.92 -1.97 -8.13
CA SER A 107 -15.55 -0.70 -8.53
C SER A 107 -16.00 0.19 -7.35
N ASP A 108 -16.34 -0.42 -6.22
CA ASP A 108 -16.70 0.29 -4.98
C ASP A 108 -15.56 0.21 -3.93
N THR A 109 -14.31 0.28 -4.36
CA THR A 109 -13.17 0.16 -3.47
C THR A 109 -12.20 1.33 -3.59
N THR A 110 -11.46 1.56 -2.52
CA THR A 110 -10.32 2.50 -2.48
C THR A 110 -9.05 1.73 -2.20
N ILE A 111 -8.01 1.96 -3.00
CA ILE A 111 -6.65 1.49 -2.71
C ILE A 111 -5.82 2.64 -2.13
N PHE A 112 -5.13 2.37 -1.03
CA PHE A 112 -4.13 3.23 -0.42
C PHE A 112 -2.76 2.69 -0.76
N THR A 113 -1.85 3.55 -1.19
CA THR A 113 -0.45 3.21 -1.45
C THR A 113 0.46 4.26 -0.85
N THR A 114 1.55 3.85 -0.23
CA THR A 114 2.48 4.78 0.43
C THR A 114 3.30 5.61 -0.54
N LEU A 115 3.44 5.17 -1.80
CA LEU A 115 4.16 5.87 -2.87
C LEU A 115 3.28 5.96 -4.12
N SER A 116 3.54 6.93 -5.00
CA SER A 116 2.89 7.02 -6.32
C SER A 116 2.97 5.69 -7.07
N PRO A 117 1.84 5.16 -7.58
CA PRO A 117 1.84 3.90 -8.33
C PRO A 117 2.71 3.96 -9.58
N CYS A 118 3.54 2.95 -9.80
CA CYS A 118 4.26 2.80 -11.08
C CYS A 118 3.29 2.45 -12.22
N ASP A 119 3.77 2.44 -13.46
CA ASP A 119 2.94 2.19 -14.66
C ASP A 119 2.15 0.89 -14.57
N ILE A 120 2.74 -0.19 -14.04
CA ILE A 120 2.06 -1.50 -13.89
C ILE A 120 0.95 -1.40 -12.85
N CYS A 121 1.24 -0.83 -11.68
CA CYS A 121 0.27 -0.69 -10.60
C CYS A 121 -0.87 0.24 -11.01
N ALA A 122 -0.56 1.37 -11.64
CA ALA A 122 -1.57 2.29 -12.17
C ALA A 122 -2.45 1.63 -13.23
N ALA A 123 -1.86 0.83 -14.13
CA ALA A 123 -2.63 0.06 -15.12
C ALA A 123 -3.60 -0.93 -14.44
N LEU A 124 -3.15 -1.65 -13.41
CA LEU A 124 -4.03 -2.55 -12.65
C LEU A 124 -5.15 -1.81 -11.94
N ILE A 125 -4.87 -0.65 -11.35
CA ILE A 125 -5.87 0.18 -10.65
C ILE A 125 -7.01 0.55 -11.61
N TYR A 126 -6.71 1.13 -12.79
CA TYR A 126 -7.78 1.53 -13.70
C TYR A 126 -8.45 0.36 -14.42
N ILE A 127 -7.70 -0.69 -14.81
CA ILE A 127 -8.26 -1.88 -15.49
C ILE A 127 -9.21 -2.65 -14.55
N ARG A 128 -8.90 -2.70 -13.26
CA ARG A 128 -9.76 -3.32 -12.25
C ARG A 128 -10.86 -2.37 -11.75
N GLN A 129 -10.92 -1.14 -12.29
CA GLN A 129 -11.98 -0.16 -12.05
C GLN A 129 -12.08 0.28 -10.58
N PHE A 130 -10.96 0.45 -9.89
CA PHE A 130 -11.00 1.05 -8.58
C PHE A 130 -11.66 2.43 -8.63
N ASP A 131 -12.58 2.71 -7.70
CA ASP A 131 -13.22 4.03 -7.59
C ASP A 131 -12.22 5.12 -7.22
N ARG A 132 -11.26 4.78 -6.35
CA ARG A 132 -10.35 5.77 -5.77
C ARG A 132 -8.98 5.18 -5.46
N VAL A 133 -7.96 5.99 -5.63
CA VAL A 133 -6.61 5.76 -5.08
C VAL A 133 -6.23 6.90 -4.15
N VAL A 134 -5.65 6.56 -3.01
CA VAL A 134 -5.07 7.51 -2.05
C VAL A 134 -3.58 7.28 -1.99
N VAL A 135 -2.81 8.29 -2.35
CA VAL A 135 -1.35 8.25 -2.46
C VAL A 135 -0.72 8.97 -1.27
N GLY A 136 0.21 8.29 -0.59
CA GLY A 136 0.92 8.84 0.57
C GLY A 136 2.07 9.77 0.21
N ASP A 137 2.76 9.49 -0.88
CA ASP A 137 3.98 10.21 -1.29
C ASP A 137 4.03 10.39 -2.81
N VAL A 138 4.12 11.63 -3.25
CA VAL A 138 4.42 12.04 -4.63
C VAL A 138 5.73 12.85 -4.72
N THR A 139 6.44 13.00 -3.58
CA THR A 139 7.69 13.75 -3.49
C THR A 139 8.88 12.91 -3.98
N ASN A 140 8.93 11.66 -3.53
CA ASN A 140 10.00 10.74 -3.90
C ASN A 140 9.76 10.10 -5.27
N ALA A 141 8.52 9.88 -5.66
CA ALA A 141 8.14 9.43 -7.00
C ALA A 141 6.74 9.94 -7.34
N SER A 142 6.53 10.27 -8.61
CA SER A 142 5.25 10.75 -9.15
C SER A 142 5.17 10.43 -10.65
N GLY A 143 3.98 10.48 -11.22
CA GLY A 143 3.83 10.39 -12.68
C GLY A 143 2.51 9.81 -13.18
N ASN A 144 1.82 9.00 -12.40
CA ASN A 144 0.61 8.33 -12.86
C ASN A 144 -0.70 8.93 -12.31
N GLU A 145 -0.63 9.95 -11.46
CA GLU A 145 -1.81 10.59 -10.86
C GLU A 145 -2.74 11.21 -11.91
N GLN A 146 -2.13 11.90 -12.88
CA GLN A 146 -2.87 12.54 -13.99
C GLN A 146 -3.53 11.47 -14.88
N MET A 147 -2.79 10.46 -15.28
CA MET A 147 -3.30 9.35 -16.11
C MET A 147 -4.46 8.63 -15.41
N LEU A 148 -4.37 8.36 -14.13
CA LEU A 148 -5.43 7.73 -13.36
C LEU A 148 -6.70 8.59 -13.35
N ARG A 149 -6.58 9.91 -13.16
CA ARG A 149 -7.73 10.84 -13.25
C ARG A 149 -8.36 10.84 -14.63
N GLU A 150 -7.56 10.83 -15.69
CA GLU A 150 -8.03 10.74 -17.08
C GLU A 150 -8.74 9.42 -17.39
N LYS A 151 -8.40 8.36 -16.66
CA LYS A 151 -9.07 7.04 -16.73
C LYS A 151 -10.30 6.93 -15.81
N GLY A 152 -10.66 8.01 -15.12
CA GLY A 152 -11.86 8.07 -14.27
C GLY A 152 -11.65 7.64 -12.83
N VAL A 153 -10.43 7.34 -12.41
CA VAL A 153 -10.12 7.01 -11.01
C VAL A 153 -9.96 8.32 -10.19
N LYS A 154 -10.63 8.41 -9.06
CA LYS A 154 -10.43 9.52 -8.10
C LYS A 154 -9.04 9.39 -7.47
N VAL A 155 -8.25 10.46 -7.47
CA VAL A 155 -6.89 10.46 -6.93
C VAL A 155 -6.76 11.53 -5.87
N ASP A 156 -6.51 11.10 -4.63
CA ASP A 156 -6.17 11.96 -3.50
C ASP A 156 -4.73 11.76 -3.07
N ILE A 157 -4.08 12.84 -2.64
CA ILE A 157 -2.69 12.84 -2.17
C ILE A 157 -2.71 13.29 -0.71
N LEU A 158 -2.15 12.48 0.19
CA LEU A 158 -2.13 12.76 1.63
C LEU A 158 -0.84 13.41 2.10
N GLU A 159 0.24 13.30 1.35
CA GLU A 159 1.58 13.78 1.74
C GLU A 159 1.95 13.27 3.14
N ASP A 160 1.99 11.94 3.30
CA ASP A 160 2.27 11.32 4.61
C ASP A 160 3.74 11.49 4.99
N PRO A 161 4.07 12.24 6.05
CA PRO A 161 5.45 12.57 6.36
C PRO A 161 6.28 11.36 6.78
N VAL A 162 5.66 10.33 7.35
CA VAL A 162 6.35 9.12 7.80
C VAL A 162 6.72 8.25 6.60
N GLY A 163 5.78 8.05 5.67
CA GLY A 163 6.03 7.34 4.42
C GLY A 163 7.08 8.03 3.56
N ILE A 164 6.98 9.36 3.41
CA ILE A 164 7.96 10.19 2.67
C ILE A 164 9.37 10.01 3.25
N ALA A 165 9.53 10.15 4.57
CA ALA A 165 10.82 10.02 5.24
C ALA A 165 11.38 8.60 5.15
N LEU A 166 10.54 7.58 5.28
CA LEU A 166 10.95 6.18 5.19
C LEU A 166 11.47 5.83 3.79
N TYR A 167 10.78 6.28 2.74
CA TYR A 167 11.23 6.03 1.37
C TYR A 167 12.50 6.80 1.03
N ALA A 168 12.61 8.06 1.44
CA ALA A 168 13.81 8.86 1.24
C ALA A 168 15.05 8.22 1.91
N LYS A 169 14.87 7.67 3.12
CA LYS A 169 15.90 6.91 3.84
C LYS A 169 16.32 5.66 3.04
N TYR A 170 15.36 4.87 2.59
CA TYR A 170 15.64 3.67 1.77
C TYR A 170 16.44 4.00 0.51
N ARG A 171 16.03 5.01 -0.24
CA ARG A 171 16.73 5.46 -1.46
C ARG A 171 18.17 5.88 -1.18
N ALA A 172 18.41 6.56 -0.05
CA ALA A 172 19.76 6.98 0.33
C ALA A 172 20.65 5.78 0.74
N GLU A 173 20.08 4.77 1.39
CA GLU A 173 20.81 3.61 1.89
C GLU A 173 20.98 2.50 0.84
N LYS A 174 20.00 2.36 -0.07
CA LYS A 174 19.93 1.26 -1.05
C LYS A 174 19.62 1.75 -2.48
N PRO A 175 20.43 2.66 -3.05
CA PRO A 175 20.13 3.28 -4.35
C PRO A 175 20.07 2.29 -5.52
N GLU A 176 20.77 1.15 -5.43
CA GLU A 176 20.73 0.14 -6.48
C GLU A 176 19.39 -0.63 -6.48
N LEU A 177 18.86 -0.95 -5.30
CA LEU A 177 17.55 -1.61 -5.17
C LEU A 177 16.41 -0.64 -5.55
N ASP A 178 16.51 0.65 -5.19
CA ASP A 178 15.56 1.66 -5.65
C ASP A 178 15.57 1.77 -7.18
N MET A 179 16.76 1.75 -7.79
CA MET A 179 16.87 1.75 -9.25
C MET A 179 16.29 0.50 -9.89
N GLU A 180 16.46 -0.66 -9.28
CA GLU A 180 15.90 -1.93 -9.75
C GLU A 180 14.38 -1.89 -9.77
N ASP A 181 13.75 -1.41 -8.71
CA ASP A 181 12.29 -1.26 -8.58
C ASP A 181 11.68 -0.43 -9.73
N TRP A 182 12.38 0.64 -10.16
CA TRP A 182 11.87 1.54 -11.17
C TRP A 182 12.30 1.22 -12.60
N LYS A 183 13.47 0.63 -12.78
CA LYS A 183 14.13 0.49 -14.10
C LYS A 183 14.61 -0.92 -14.39
N GLY A 184 14.47 -1.83 -13.43
CA GLY A 184 14.90 -3.22 -13.53
C GLY A 184 16.42 -3.42 -13.47
N LEU A 185 16.83 -4.67 -13.30
CA LEU A 185 18.22 -5.11 -13.12
C LEU A 185 19.18 -4.64 -14.24
N ALA A 186 18.69 -4.45 -15.45
CA ALA A 186 19.54 -4.00 -16.56
C ALA A 186 20.06 -2.58 -16.34
N ALA A 187 19.28 -1.70 -15.69
CA ALA A 187 19.71 -0.35 -15.36
C ALA A 187 20.79 -0.33 -14.27
N VAL A 188 20.63 -1.17 -13.24
CA VAL A 188 21.62 -1.37 -12.18
C VAL A 188 22.96 -1.81 -12.76
N ARG A 189 22.95 -2.83 -13.62
CA ARG A 189 24.18 -3.34 -14.30
C ARG A 189 24.86 -2.30 -15.17
N LYS A 190 24.12 -1.38 -15.79
CA LYS A 190 24.70 -0.29 -16.58
C LYS A 190 25.36 0.75 -15.69
N ALA A 191 24.72 1.13 -14.57
CA ALA A 191 25.26 2.09 -13.62
C ALA A 191 26.57 1.60 -12.97
N SER A 192 26.64 0.29 -12.64
CA SER A 192 27.83 -0.33 -12.03
C SER A 192 29.04 -0.47 -12.97
N ARG A 193 28.90 -0.16 -14.27
CA ARG A 193 29.98 -0.26 -15.29
C ARG A 193 30.61 1.09 -15.64
N ILE A 194 30.15 2.17 -15.02
CA ILE A 194 30.66 3.53 -15.14
C ILE A 194 31.53 3.88 -13.94
#